data_cfecd559cf4b6a26e720a2c56c6f5b26
#
_entry.id   cfecd559cf4b6a26e720a2c56c6f5b26
#
_cell.length_a   1.000
_cell.length_b   1.000
_cell.length_c   1.000
_cell.angle_alpha   90.00
_cell.angle_beta   90.00
_cell.angle_gamma   90.00
#
_symmetry.space_group_name_H-M   'P 1'
#
loop_
_entity.id
_entity.type
_entity.pdbx_description
1 polymer ?
#
loop_
_entity_poly.entity_id
_entity_poly.type
_entity_poly.pdbx_seq_one_letter_code
_entity_poly.pdbx_strand_id
1 'polypeptide(L)'
;MLVDNGVIGDSRVQKAARSAADAGWDVVLLGRAPVGQPQSWRLGAAEVRLIPMAEPLSRRRHEFRRAWLRHPLAYPPSGVAAHRTQTVRAWRADLAVRRAALTTAARDAGAGRPGGLPWATLRAEEKLAGLTRRWVGFRNRQLTRARKGRKLDGPWDRAYTAFWRRLRGDGAWRRLEPGLWDYELAYGPVVDELAPDLIHANDFRMLGVGARAKIRAAARGRRIALVWDAHEYLPGVQPWRDNARWLPGNVAHEREYVPYADATTTVSGGLADLLREEHRLAERPAVVLNAPAVDEVPADPTGPVPDIRALCGLGPDAPLLVYSGVAAAKRGLGVLVEALPRLPGAHVALVVNKPTSAYVRGLVTRAEELDVADRLHVLPYVPHHQVVRFLAGAQVGVIPIQHWPNHEIALITKFFEYSHARLPLVVSDVRTMAETVRETGQGEVFRAEDVADFVRAVTAVLADPARYRAAYDRPGLLADWTWEAQARVLDDVYARLLPDAPPRPATPASAPAPTAVPASVEVGA
;
A
#
# COMPACT_ATOMS: atom_id res chain seq x y z
N MET A 1 -2.08 -18.30 10.40
CA MET A 1 -2.55 -17.13 9.63
C MET A 1 -1.64 -16.92 8.43
N LEU A 2 -2.15 -16.50 7.27
CA LEU A 2 -1.39 -16.30 6.03
C LEU A 2 -1.55 -14.87 5.54
N VAL A 3 -0.44 -14.21 5.13
CA VAL A 3 -0.47 -12.89 4.50
C VAL A 3 0.58 -12.81 3.38
N ASP A 4 0.31 -12.03 2.33
CA ASP A 4 1.17 -11.92 1.14
C ASP A 4 2.24 -10.83 1.23
N ASN A 5 2.36 -10.18 2.38
CA ASN A 5 3.31 -9.10 2.67
C ASN A 5 4.30 -9.44 3.79
N GLY A 6 5.16 -8.50 4.14
CA GLY A 6 6.20 -8.67 5.17
C GLY A 6 5.73 -8.51 6.61
N VAL A 7 4.43 -8.50 6.88
CA VAL A 7 3.81 -8.32 8.21
C VAL A 7 4.07 -6.92 8.81
N ILE A 8 5.31 -6.42 8.75
CA ILE A 8 5.67 -5.10 9.27
C ILE A 8 4.91 -4.01 8.50
N GLY A 9 4.16 -3.18 9.23
CA GLY A 9 3.32 -2.13 8.64
C GLY A 9 1.89 -2.55 8.29
N ASP A 10 1.54 -3.82 8.43
CA ASP A 10 0.18 -4.31 8.31
C ASP A 10 -0.46 -4.46 9.72
N SER A 11 -1.04 -3.37 10.20
CA SER A 11 -1.57 -3.31 11.56
C SER A 11 -2.75 -4.26 11.79
N ARG A 12 -3.58 -4.53 10.76
CA ARG A 12 -4.72 -5.45 10.88
C ARG A 12 -4.25 -6.87 11.15
N VAL A 13 -3.32 -7.35 10.33
CA VAL A 13 -2.79 -8.71 10.44
C VAL A 13 -2.03 -8.91 11.76
N GLN A 14 -1.25 -7.90 12.19
CA GLN A 14 -0.55 -7.95 13.47
C GLN A 14 -1.53 -7.99 14.65
N LYS A 15 -2.54 -7.13 14.65
CA LYS A 15 -3.58 -7.12 15.70
C LYS A 15 -4.34 -8.44 15.75
N ALA A 16 -4.74 -8.97 14.58
CA ALA A 16 -5.46 -10.25 14.50
C ALA A 16 -4.62 -11.41 15.06
N ALA A 17 -3.33 -11.49 14.70
CA ALA A 17 -2.45 -12.55 15.19
C ALA A 17 -2.21 -12.46 16.71
N ARG A 18 -1.93 -11.23 17.19
CA ARG A 18 -1.73 -10.97 18.64
C ARG A 18 -2.98 -11.32 19.43
N SER A 19 -4.14 -10.76 19.05
CA SER A 19 -5.38 -10.98 19.79
C SER A 19 -5.82 -12.45 19.81
N ALA A 20 -5.63 -13.18 18.72
CA ALA A 20 -5.91 -14.60 18.69
C ALA A 20 -4.99 -15.38 19.65
N ALA A 21 -3.69 -15.04 19.67
CA ALA A 21 -2.74 -15.65 20.58
C ALA A 21 -3.04 -15.28 22.05
N ASP A 22 -3.41 -14.03 22.31
CA ASP A 22 -3.81 -13.55 23.63
C ASP A 22 -5.13 -14.22 24.09
N ALA A 23 -6.02 -14.58 23.16
CA ALA A 23 -7.20 -15.41 23.43
C ALA A 23 -6.90 -16.90 23.63
N GLY A 24 -5.62 -17.31 23.62
CA GLY A 24 -5.16 -18.67 23.91
C GLY A 24 -5.09 -19.61 22.72
N TRP A 25 -5.18 -19.09 21.46
CA TRP A 25 -4.88 -19.88 20.28
C TRP A 25 -3.38 -20.02 20.07
N ASP A 26 -2.91 -21.18 19.59
CA ASP A 26 -1.53 -21.34 19.10
C ASP A 26 -1.43 -20.74 17.68
N VAL A 27 -0.80 -19.58 17.57
CA VAL A 27 -0.81 -18.77 16.35
C VAL A 27 0.58 -18.71 15.72
N VAL A 28 0.66 -19.22 14.47
CA VAL A 28 1.78 -18.97 13.57
C VAL A 28 1.32 -18.06 12.43
N LEU A 29 1.89 -16.88 12.33
CA LEU A 29 1.64 -15.93 11.25
C LEU A 29 2.73 -16.06 10.18
N LEU A 30 2.35 -16.57 9.01
CA LEU A 30 3.23 -16.69 7.86
C LEU A 30 3.13 -15.46 6.97
N GLY A 31 4.24 -14.79 6.76
CA GLY A 31 4.37 -13.64 5.87
C GLY A 31 5.45 -13.88 4.81
N ARG A 32 5.60 -12.92 3.91
CA ARG A 32 6.58 -12.94 2.84
C ARG A 32 7.87 -12.26 3.29
N ALA A 33 9.00 -12.97 3.24
CA ALA A 33 10.30 -12.34 3.46
C ALA A 33 10.59 -11.30 2.37
N PRO A 34 11.08 -10.13 2.73
CA PRO A 34 11.78 -9.29 1.79
C PRO A 34 12.95 -10.09 1.22
N VAL A 35 13.62 -9.89 0.29
CA VAL A 35 14.65 -10.63 -0.43
C VAL A 35 15.44 -11.66 0.42
N GLY A 36 15.19 -12.94 0.17
CA GLY A 36 16.22 -14.00 0.22
C GLY A 36 16.50 -14.69 1.54
N GLN A 37 16.11 -14.20 2.72
CA GLN A 37 16.38 -14.88 3.99
C GLN A 37 15.11 -15.04 4.83
N PRO A 38 14.86 -16.23 5.40
CA PRO A 38 13.79 -16.42 6.35
C PRO A 38 14.05 -15.57 7.59
N GLN A 39 12.98 -15.01 8.15
CA GLN A 39 13.01 -14.24 9.38
C GLN A 39 11.92 -14.77 10.31
N SER A 40 12.17 -14.76 11.61
CA SER A 40 11.15 -15.10 12.60
C SER A 40 11.31 -14.21 13.84
N TRP A 41 10.17 -13.89 14.46
CA TRP A 41 10.11 -13.19 15.75
C TRP A 41 8.80 -13.48 16.46
N ARG A 42 8.66 -12.99 17.69
CA ARG A 42 7.41 -13.06 18.45
C ARG A 42 6.64 -11.74 18.35
N LEU A 43 5.32 -11.84 18.22
CA LEU A 43 4.38 -10.75 18.29
C LEU A 43 3.38 -11.05 19.43
N GLY A 44 3.70 -10.62 20.66
CA GLY A 44 3.05 -11.16 21.85
C GLY A 44 3.30 -12.67 21.96
N ALA A 45 2.25 -13.46 22.17
CA ALA A 45 2.34 -14.92 22.19
C ALA A 45 2.38 -15.56 20.77
N ALA A 46 2.00 -14.82 19.71
CA ALA A 46 2.04 -15.33 18.34
C ALA A 46 3.48 -15.45 17.82
N GLU A 47 3.74 -16.50 17.04
CA GLU A 47 4.98 -16.64 16.28
C GLU A 47 4.80 -16.05 14.87
N VAL A 48 5.72 -15.21 14.42
CA VAL A 48 5.78 -14.70 13.05
C VAL A 48 6.93 -15.37 12.31
N ARG A 49 6.64 -15.93 11.13
CA ARG A 49 7.65 -16.51 10.23
C ARG A 49 7.51 -15.90 8.85
N LEU A 50 8.58 -15.28 8.35
CA LEU A 50 8.63 -14.81 6.97
C LEU A 50 9.28 -15.86 6.07
N ILE A 51 8.59 -16.17 4.99
CA ILE A 51 9.00 -17.19 4.02
C ILE A 51 9.65 -16.52 2.82
N PRO A 52 10.88 -16.90 2.44
CA PRO A 52 11.48 -16.44 1.21
C PRO A 52 10.66 -16.92 0.01
N MET A 53 10.25 -15.99 -0.84
CA MET A 53 9.48 -16.30 -2.03
C MET A 53 10.26 -15.94 -3.29
N ALA A 54 10.61 -16.96 -4.08
CA ALA A 54 11.03 -16.75 -5.45
C ALA A 54 9.79 -16.46 -6.32
N GLU A 55 9.90 -15.51 -7.24
CA GLU A 55 8.80 -15.11 -8.12
C GLU A 55 9.09 -15.37 -9.61
N PRO A 56 9.46 -16.60 -10.00
CA PRO A 56 9.81 -16.89 -11.39
C PRO A 56 8.61 -16.79 -12.34
N LEU A 57 7.40 -17.08 -11.84
CA LEU A 57 6.17 -17.04 -12.64
C LEU A 57 5.61 -15.61 -12.73
N SER A 58 5.79 -14.79 -11.70
CA SER A 58 5.49 -13.37 -11.73
C SER A 58 6.47 -12.59 -12.62
N ARG A 59 7.72 -13.04 -12.69
CA ARG A 59 8.73 -12.45 -13.57
C ARG A 59 8.54 -12.93 -14.99
N ARG A 60 7.88 -12.18 -15.82
CA ARG A 60 7.54 -12.50 -17.21
C ARG A 60 8.75 -12.54 -18.14
N ARG A 61 9.71 -13.45 -17.91
CA ARG A 61 10.94 -13.61 -18.71
C ARG A 61 10.65 -13.86 -20.20
N HIS A 62 9.57 -14.57 -20.51
CA HIS A 62 9.13 -14.79 -21.89
C HIS A 62 8.65 -13.50 -22.58
N GLU A 63 8.14 -12.52 -21.83
CA GLU A 63 7.74 -11.21 -22.38
C GLU A 63 8.96 -10.35 -22.71
N PHE A 64 10.06 -10.52 -21.97
CA PHE A 64 11.32 -9.86 -22.29
C PHE A 64 11.84 -10.32 -23.67
N ARG A 65 11.79 -11.63 -23.99
CA ARG A 65 12.14 -12.14 -25.33
C ARG A 65 11.27 -11.51 -26.43
N ARG A 66 9.95 -11.39 -26.22
CA ARG A 66 9.06 -10.71 -27.18
C ARG A 66 9.38 -9.23 -27.31
N ALA A 67 9.70 -8.55 -26.22
CA ALA A 67 10.11 -7.14 -26.24
C ALA A 67 11.44 -6.98 -26.99
N TRP A 68 12.38 -7.91 -26.82
CA TRP A 68 13.63 -7.92 -27.56
C TRP A 68 13.44 -8.15 -29.08
N LEU A 69 12.54 -9.03 -29.49
CA LEU A 69 12.15 -9.21 -30.89
C LEU A 69 11.56 -7.93 -31.51
N ARG A 70 10.84 -7.13 -30.72
CA ARG A 70 10.31 -5.82 -31.16
C ARG A 70 11.36 -4.73 -31.18
N HIS A 71 12.44 -4.90 -30.44
CA HIS A 71 13.55 -3.96 -30.33
C HIS A 71 14.87 -4.67 -30.67
N PRO A 72 15.05 -5.17 -31.91
CA PRO A 72 16.20 -5.99 -32.28
C PRO A 72 17.53 -5.23 -32.18
N LEU A 73 17.48 -3.90 -32.21
CA LEU A 73 18.65 -3.04 -32.03
C LEU A 73 18.97 -2.73 -30.58
N ALA A 74 18.18 -3.23 -29.61
CA ALA A 74 18.49 -3.08 -28.19
C ALA A 74 19.80 -3.82 -27.82
N TYR A 75 20.54 -3.30 -26.84
CA TYR A 75 21.62 -4.07 -26.25
C TYR A 75 21.09 -5.31 -25.53
N PRO A 76 21.90 -6.38 -25.41
CA PRO A 76 21.58 -7.49 -24.52
C PRO A 76 21.35 -7.01 -23.07
N PRO A 77 20.54 -7.72 -22.27
CA PRO A 77 20.26 -7.35 -20.87
C PRO A 77 21.47 -7.40 -19.92
N SER A 78 22.61 -7.92 -20.37
CA SER A 78 23.90 -7.91 -19.67
C SER A 78 24.50 -6.49 -19.60
N GLY A 79 25.58 -6.28 -18.86
CA GLY A 79 26.29 -5.01 -18.67
C GLY A 79 26.84 -4.31 -19.92
N VAL A 80 26.64 -4.87 -21.12
CA VAL A 80 27.14 -4.33 -22.41
C VAL A 80 26.73 -2.87 -22.63
N ALA A 81 25.52 -2.49 -22.28
CA ALA A 81 25.03 -1.11 -22.43
C ALA A 81 25.85 -0.13 -21.59
N ALA A 82 26.13 -0.45 -20.34
CA ALA A 82 26.95 0.37 -19.43
C ALA A 82 28.40 0.46 -19.94
N HIS A 83 28.99 -0.67 -20.31
CA HIS A 83 30.35 -0.74 -20.86
C HIS A 83 30.49 0.16 -22.11
N ARG A 84 29.62 0.01 -23.11
CA ARG A 84 29.66 0.83 -24.33
C ARG A 84 29.47 2.32 -24.07
N THR A 85 28.60 2.68 -23.12
CA THR A 85 28.40 4.08 -22.73
C THR A 85 29.69 4.65 -22.12
N GLN A 86 30.33 3.89 -21.24
CA GLN A 86 31.56 4.31 -20.59
C GLN A 86 32.74 4.40 -21.54
N THR A 87 32.87 3.45 -22.49
CA THR A 87 33.89 3.49 -23.55
C THR A 87 33.79 4.77 -24.38
N VAL A 88 32.57 5.16 -24.79
CA VAL A 88 32.38 6.41 -25.54
C VAL A 88 32.68 7.65 -24.71
N ARG A 89 32.37 7.62 -23.42
CA ARG A 89 32.74 8.72 -22.50
C ARG A 89 34.26 8.88 -22.39
N ALA A 90 34.97 7.77 -22.18
CA ALA A 90 36.44 7.76 -22.09
C ALA A 90 37.08 8.28 -23.39
N TRP A 91 36.63 7.79 -24.55
CA TRP A 91 37.12 8.25 -25.84
C TRP A 91 36.92 9.76 -26.02
N ARG A 92 35.73 10.31 -25.69
CA ARG A 92 35.48 11.74 -25.77
C ARG A 92 36.33 12.56 -24.79
N ALA A 93 36.64 12.02 -23.62
CA ALA A 93 37.54 12.66 -22.67
C ALA A 93 38.99 12.73 -23.23
N ASP A 94 39.46 11.65 -23.85
CA ASP A 94 40.75 11.63 -24.53
C ASP A 94 40.84 12.68 -25.65
N LEU A 95 39.84 12.74 -26.52
CA LEU A 95 39.77 13.76 -27.59
C LEU A 95 39.78 15.18 -27.03
N ALA A 96 39.12 15.41 -25.88
CA ALA A 96 39.14 16.73 -25.24
C ALA A 96 40.52 17.11 -24.74
N VAL A 97 41.28 16.14 -24.18
CA VAL A 97 42.68 16.34 -23.76
C VAL A 97 43.59 16.64 -24.96
N ARG A 98 43.47 15.84 -26.04
CA ARG A 98 44.21 16.06 -27.30
C ARG A 98 43.90 17.42 -27.90
N ARG A 99 42.65 17.84 -27.87
CA ARG A 99 42.21 19.18 -28.32
C ARG A 99 42.89 20.27 -27.50
N ALA A 100 42.92 20.14 -26.17
CA ALA A 100 43.58 21.08 -25.27
C ALA A 100 45.07 21.17 -25.57
N ALA A 101 45.75 20.03 -25.72
CA ALA A 101 47.16 19.96 -26.04
C ALA A 101 47.52 20.67 -27.35
N LEU A 102 46.75 20.41 -28.43
CA LEU A 102 46.97 21.08 -29.74
C LEU A 102 46.71 22.59 -29.67
N THR A 103 45.72 23.00 -28.85
CA THR A 103 45.40 24.42 -28.66
C THR A 103 46.53 25.13 -27.89
N THR A 104 47.07 24.48 -26.88
CA THR A 104 48.22 25.03 -26.12
C THR A 104 49.47 25.11 -26.99
N ALA A 105 49.82 24.05 -27.73
CA ALA A 105 50.96 24.04 -28.63
C ALA A 105 50.84 25.11 -29.74
N ALA A 106 49.68 25.36 -30.27
CA ALA A 106 49.44 26.42 -31.25
C ALA A 106 49.68 27.81 -30.62
N ARG A 107 49.23 28.01 -29.39
CA ARG A 107 49.43 29.27 -28.65
C ARG A 107 50.90 29.51 -28.36
N ASP A 108 51.64 28.48 -27.91
CA ASP A 108 53.06 28.56 -27.56
C ASP A 108 53.90 28.81 -28.83
N ALA A 109 53.45 28.36 -30.00
CA ALA A 109 54.07 28.62 -31.29
C ALA A 109 53.69 29.99 -31.90
N GLY A 110 52.93 30.83 -31.17
CA GLY A 110 52.48 32.13 -31.67
C GLY A 110 51.37 32.05 -32.76
N ALA A 111 50.81 30.87 -33.02
CA ALA A 111 49.76 30.67 -33.99
C ALA A 111 48.38 30.93 -33.34
N GLY A 112 47.58 31.80 -33.92
CA GLY A 112 46.29 32.19 -33.34
C GLY A 112 45.21 31.07 -33.30
N ARG A 113 45.41 29.97 -34.05
CA ARG A 113 44.50 28.79 -34.08
C ARG A 113 45.28 27.52 -34.46
N PRO A 114 44.95 26.36 -33.87
CA PRO A 114 45.50 25.08 -34.27
C PRO A 114 45.14 24.79 -35.75
N GLY A 115 46.07 24.24 -36.48
CA GLY A 115 45.89 23.88 -37.91
C GLY A 115 46.66 22.61 -38.28
N GLY A 116 46.65 22.28 -39.57
CA GLY A 116 47.36 21.13 -40.11
C GLY A 116 46.67 19.78 -39.94
N LEU A 117 47.37 18.73 -40.35
CA LEU A 117 46.85 17.36 -40.38
C LEU A 117 46.37 16.85 -38.98
N PRO A 118 47.13 17.13 -37.87
CA PRO A 118 46.72 16.67 -36.53
C PRO A 118 45.38 17.27 -36.08
N TRP A 119 45.09 18.51 -36.42
CA TRP A 119 43.82 19.16 -36.12
C TRP A 119 42.68 18.63 -36.98
N ALA A 120 42.91 18.38 -38.27
CA ALA A 120 41.91 17.80 -39.16
C ALA A 120 41.49 16.37 -38.73
N THR A 121 42.47 15.53 -38.35
CA THR A 121 42.21 14.20 -37.83
C THR A 121 41.43 14.21 -36.50
N LEU A 122 41.79 15.09 -35.57
CA LEU A 122 41.06 15.28 -34.32
C LEU A 122 39.60 15.66 -34.58
N ARG A 123 39.33 16.58 -35.47
CA ARG A 123 37.96 16.99 -35.84
C ARG A 123 37.13 15.88 -36.46
N ALA A 124 37.76 15.03 -37.30
CA ALA A 124 37.12 13.85 -37.85
C ALA A 124 36.77 12.83 -36.76
N GLU A 125 37.69 12.54 -35.83
CA GLU A 125 37.47 11.67 -34.69
C GLU A 125 36.37 12.20 -33.74
N GLU A 126 36.33 13.52 -33.49
CA GLU A 126 35.26 14.13 -32.68
C GLU A 126 33.87 13.94 -33.31
N LYS A 127 33.76 14.09 -34.64
CA LYS A 127 32.50 13.81 -35.36
C LYS A 127 32.12 12.35 -35.23
N LEU A 128 33.07 11.43 -35.44
CA LEU A 128 32.83 9.98 -35.29
C LEU A 128 32.40 9.61 -33.88
N ALA A 129 33.07 10.14 -32.85
CA ALA A 129 32.70 9.97 -31.45
C ALA A 129 31.30 10.50 -31.14
N GLY A 130 30.92 11.62 -31.78
CA GLY A 130 29.57 12.19 -31.72
C GLY A 130 28.50 11.26 -32.30
N LEU A 131 28.75 10.68 -33.47
CA LEU A 131 27.86 9.70 -34.10
C LEU A 131 27.74 8.41 -33.27
N THR A 132 28.89 7.90 -32.78
CA THR A 132 28.92 6.71 -31.93
C THR A 132 28.14 6.94 -30.63
N ARG A 133 28.25 8.11 -30.02
CA ARG A 133 27.45 8.49 -28.83
C ARG A 133 25.95 8.44 -29.14
N ARG A 134 25.53 9.01 -30.27
CA ARG A 134 24.11 9.02 -30.69
C ARG A 134 23.60 7.60 -30.89
N TRP A 135 24.40 6.74 -31.53
CA TRP A 135 24.07 5.33 -31.77
C TRP A 135 23.96 4.53 -30.47
N VAL A 136 24.96 4.65 -29.57
CA VAL A 136 24.92 4.00 -28.25
C VAL A 136 23.72 4.50 -27.46
N GLY A 137 23.44 5.81 -27.48
CA GLY A 137 22.26 6.38 -26.82
C GLY A 137 20.94 5.86 -27.40
N PHE A 138 20.85 5.70 -28.72
CA PHE A 138 19.68 5.09 -29.35
C PHE A 138 19.49 3.65 -28.90
N ARG A 139 20.52 2.81 -28.94
CA ARG A 139 20.45 1.41 -28.51
C ARG A 139 20.13 1.26 -27.03
N ASN A 140 20.60 2.19 -26.18
CA ASN A 140 20.24 2.24 -24.76
C ASN A 140 18.76 2.57 -24.57
N ARG A 141 18.21 3.52 -25.34
CA ARG A 141 16.77 3.83 -25.30
C ARG A 141 15.93 2.61 -25.73
N GLN A 142 16.37 1.86 -26.74
CA GLN A 142 15.71 0.61 -27.17
C GLN A 142 15.75 -0.44 -26.03
N LEU A 143 16.89 -0.60 -25.34
CA LEU A 143 17.01 -1.50 -24.20
C LEU A 143 16.10 -1.06 -23.05
N THR A 144 16.05 0.23 -22.73
CA THR A 144 15.16 0.76 -21.68
C THR A 144 13.69 0.50 -22.02
N ARG A 145 13.30 0.69 -23.29
CA ARG A 145 11.94 0.36 -23.77
C ARG A 145 11.64 -1.13 -23.67
N ALA A 146 12.61 -1.97 -24.05
CA ALA A 146 12.50 -3.42 -23.92
C ALA A 146 12.36 -3.88 -22.45
N ARG A 147 13.12 -3.25 -21.53
CA ARG A 147 13.08 -3.53 -20.08
C ARG A 147 11.82 -3.03 -19.38
N LYS A 148 11.24 -1.92 -19.83
CA LYS A 148 10.00 -1.38 -19.24
C LYS A 148 8.83 -2.36 -19.33
N GLY A 149 9.00 -3.46 -20.03
CA GLY A 149 7.96 -4.43 -20.26
C GLY A 149 6.90 -3.89 -21.22
N ARG A 150 6.17 -4.79 -21.82
CA ARG A 150 4.98 -4.43 -22.59
C ARG A 150 3.88 -4.05 -21.62
N LYS A 151 3.20 -2.94 -21.84
CA LYS A 151 1.87 -2.72 -21.27
C LYS A 151 0.96 -3.86 -21.74
N LEU A 152 0.39 -4.61 -20.81
CA LEU A 152 -0.49 -5.75 -21.12
C LEU A 152 -1.95 -5.31 -21.29
N ASP A 153 -2.17 -4.18 -21.93
CA ASP A 153 -3.49 -3.56 -22.10
C ASP A 153 -3.89 -3.38 -23.59
N GLY A 154 -3.15 -3.96 -24.49
CA GLY A 154 -3.44 -3.90 -25.92
C GLY A 154 -4.65 -4.77 -26.32
N PRO A 155 -5.19 -4.57 -27.56
CA PRO A 155 -6.32 -5.36 -28.06
C PRO A 155 -6.04 -6.88 -28.00
N TRP A 156 -4.80 -7.29 -28.27
CA TRP A 156 -4.38 -8.69 -28.16
C TRP A 156 -4.47 -9.23 -26.74
N ASP A 157 -4.10 -8.43 -25.74
CA ASP A 157 -4.17 -8.86 -24.33
C ASP A 157 -5.61 -9.01 -23.87
N ARG A 158 -6.48 -8.12 -24.31
CA ARG A 158 -7.93 -8.20 -24.07
C ARG A 158 -8.55 -9.41 -24.73
N ALA A 159 -8.20 -9.67 -26.00
CA ALA A 159 -8.66 -10.86 -26.71
C ALA A 159 -8.14 -12.16 -26.05
N TYR A 160 -6.86 -12.18 -25.64
CA TYR A 160 -6.26 -13.30 -24.89
C TYR A 160 -6.98 -13.54 -23.56
N THR A 161 -7.30 -12.47 -22.83
CA THR A 161 -8.03 -12.55 -21.57
C THR A 161 -9.45 -13.08 -21.79
N ALA A 162 -10.19 -12.54 -22.76
CA ALA A 162 -11.54 -13.00 -23.10
C ALA A 162 -11.54 -14.48 -23.51
N PHE A 163 -10.58 -14.90 -24.37
CA PHE A 163 -10.43 -16.29 -24.80
C PHE A 163 -10.26 -17.25 -23.61
N TRP A 164 -9.31 -16.95 -22.71
CA TRP A 164 -9.04 -17.86 -21.59
C TRP A 164 -10.17 -17.87 -20.55
N ARG A 165 -10.81 -16.72 -20.31
CA ARG A 165 -12.01 -16.68 -19.44
C ARG A 165 -13.14 -17.54 -19.99
N ARG A 166 -13.40 -17.46 -21.31
CA ARG A 166 -14.43 -18.27 -21.94
C ARG A 166 -14.10 -19.77 -21.93
N LEU A 167 -12.84 -20.12 -22.14
CA LEU A 167 -12.41 -21.52 -22.24
C LEU A 167 -12.28 -22.21 -20.89
N ARG A 168 -11.82 -21.51 -19.85
CA ARG A 168 -11.47 -22.10 -18.54
C ARG A 168 -12.30 -21.58 -17.37
N GLY A 169 -13.20 -20.64 -17.57
CA GLY A 169 -13.96 -20.05 -16.48
C GLY A 169 -13.05 -19.52 -15.37
N ASP A 170 -13.34 -19.91 -14.13
CA ASP A 170 -12.55 -19.53 -12.98
C ASP A 170 -11.14 -20.12 -12.96
N GLY A 171 -10.88 -21.24 -13.66
CA GLY A 171 -9.52 -21.76 -13.86
C GLY A 171 -8.63 -20.94 -14.79
N ALA A 172 -9.12 -19.85 -15.40
CA ALA A 172 -8.40 -18.99 -16.32
C ALA A 172 -7.19 -18.28 -15.69
N TRP A 173 -7.21 -18.04 -14.38
CA TRP A 173 -6.11 -17.39 -13.66
C TRP A 173 -4.77 -18.08 -13.87
N ARG A 174 -4.76 -19.41 -14.07
CA ARG A 174 -3.53 -20.17 -14.35
C ARG A 174 -2.78 -19.69 -15.60
N ARG A 175 -3.49 -19.02 -16.52
CA ARG A 175 -2.93 -18.42 -17.74
C ARG A 175 -2.84 -16.92 -17.68
N LEU A 176 -3.75 -16.28 -16.95
CA LEU A 176 -3.82 -14.82 -16.85
C LEU A 176 -2.84 -14.28 -15.80
N GLU A 177 -2.77 -14.94 -14.63
CA GLU A 177 -1.93 -14.52 -13.50
C GLU A 177 -1.22 -15.72 -12.85
N PRO A 178 -0.32 -16.39 -13.59
CA PRO A 178 0.38 -17.59 -13.10
C PRO A 178 1.27 -17.31 -11.87
N GLY A 179 1.59 -16.05 -11.59
CA GLY A 179 2.33 -15.65 -10.40
C GLY A 179 1.66 -16.02 -9.08
N LEU A 180 0.35 -16.30 -9.09
CA LEU A 180 -0.36 -16.83 -7.92
C LEU A 180 0.15 -18.22 -7.48
N TRP A 181 0.77 -18.98 -8.39
CA TRP A 181 1.46 -20.21 -8.02
C TRP A 181 2.76 -19.99 -7.25
N ASP A 182 3.40 -18.83 -7.38
CA ASP A 182 4.62 -18.54 -6.62
C ASP A 182 4.32 -18.56 -5.10
N TYR A 183 3.13 -18.07 -4.70
CA TYR A 183 2.66 -18.15 -3.31
C TYR A 183 2.44 -19.59 -2.87
N GLU A 184 1.77 -20.40 -3.66
CA GLU A 184 1.55 -21.82 -3.33
C GLU A 184 2.86 -22.57 -3.15
N LEU A 185 3.81 -22.37 -4.08
CA LEU A 185 5.10 -23.06 -4.04
C LEU A 185 5.96 -22.66 -2.84
N ALA A 186 5.78 -21.43 -2.32
CA ALA A 186 6.48 -20.96 -1.14
C ALA A 186 5.77 -21.36 0.17
N TYR A 187 4.47 -21.09 0.27
CA TYR A 187 3.72 -21.24 1.52
C TYR A 187 3.17 -22.67 1.72
N GLY A 188 2.73 -23.34 0.63
CA GLY A 188 2.05 -24.62 0.71
C GLY A 188 2.81 -25.69 1.51
N PRO A 189 4.11 -25.92 1.25
CA PRO A 189 4.90 -26.90 2.02
C PRO A 189 4.97 -26.57 3.51
N VAL A 190 5.14 -25.28 3.85
CA VAL A 190 5.23 -24.83 5.25
C VAL A 190 3.89 -25.01 5.96
N VAL A 191 2.77 -24.71 5.29
CA VAL A 191 1.41 -24.95 5.85
C VAL A 191 1.16 -26.44 6.03
N ASP A 192 1.58 -27.28 5.08
CA ASP A 192 1.44 -28.75 5.20
C ASP A 192 2.28 -29.33 6.37
N GLU A 193 3.48 -28.79 6.62
CA GLU A 193 4.35 -29.15 7.74
C GLU A 193 3.75 -28.72 9.10
N LEU A 194 3.24 -27.48 9.17
CA LEU A 194 2.58 -26.96 10.38
C LEU A 194 1.30 -27.72 10.72
N ALA A 195 0.66 -28.30 9.73
CA ALA A 195 -0.54 -29.11 9.89
C ALA A 195 -1.63 -28.43 10.78
N PRO A 196 -2.05 -27.18 10.48
CA PRO A 196 -2.94 -26.42 11.36
C PRO A 196 -4.37 -27.00 11.39
N ASP A 197 -5.13 -26.67 12.43
CA ASP A 197 -6.56 -26.99 12.54
C ASP A 197 -7.40 -25.93 11.85
N LEU A 198 -6.92 -24.68 11.84
CA LEU A 198 -7.56 -23.55 11.18
C LEU A 198 -6.54 -22.72 10.40
N ILE A 199 -6.90 -22.32 9.19
CA ILE A 199 -6.17 -21.35 8.37
C ILE A 199 -6.99 -20.07 8.30
N HIS A 200 -6.43 -18.94 8.73
CA HIS A 200 -6.94 -17.61 8.45
C HIS A 200 -6.14 -17.02 7.29
N ALA A 201 -6.79 -16.91 6.14
CA ALA A 201 -6.19 -16.42 4.90
C ALA A 201 -6.55 -14.96 4.66
N ASN A 202 -5.56 -14.06 4.77
CA ASN A 202 -5.74 -12.65 4.48
C ASN A 202 -5.69 -12.41 2.98
N ASP A 203 -6.68 -11.74 2.45
CA ASP A 203 -6.85 -11.38 1.05
C ASP A 203 -6.98 -12.57 0.07
N PHE A 204 -7.31 -12.22 -1.18
CA PHE A 204 -7.59 -13.16 -2.26
C PHE A 204 -6.39 -14.06 -2.64
N ARG A 205 -5.14 -13.61 -2.42
CA ARG A 205 -3.95 -14.43 -2.76
C ARG A 205 -3.78 -15.59 -1.81
N MET A 206 -3.94 -15.33 -0.52
CA MET A 206 -3.77 -16.33 0.52
C MET A 206 -4.96 -17.29 0.60
N LEU A 207 -6.15 -16.86 0.18
CA LEU A 207 -7.33 -17.72 0.05
C LEU A 207 -7.01 -18.99 -0.76
N GLY A 208 -6.38 -18.84 -1.93
CA GLY A 208 -6.04 -20.01 -2.75
C GLY A 208 -5.00 -20.92 -2.11
N VAL A 209 -4.03 -20.38 -1.36
CA VAL A 209 -3.07 -21.19 -0.58
C VAL A 209 -3.80 -21.99 0.50
N GLY A 210 -4.66 -21.31 1.28
CA GLY A 210 -5.45 -21.95 2.33
C GLY A 210 -6.38 -23.04 1.79
N ALA A 211 -7.10 -22.75 0.70
CA ALA A 211 -8.00 -23.71 0.06
C ALA A 211 -7.27 -24.97 -0.44
N ARG A 212 -6.12 -24.80 -1.07
CA ARG A 212 -5.32 -25.94 -1.56
C ARG A 212 -4.73 -26.75 -0.41
N ALA A 213 -4.32 -26.11 0.69
CA ALA A 213 -3.90 -26.81 1.90
C ALA A 213 -5.05 -27.64 2.51
N LYS A 214 -6.24 -27.06 2.60
CA LYS A 214 -7.47 -27.78 3.05
C LYS A 214 -7.77 -29.00 2.17
N ILE A 215 -7.69 -28.86 0.83
CA ILE A 215 -7.88 -29.95 -0.11
C ILE A 215 -6.85 -31.09 0.13
N ARG A 216 -5.56 -30.73 0.29
CA ARG A 216 -4.49 -31.72 0.53
C ARG A 216 -4.66 -32.40 1.88
N ALA A 217 -5.07 -31.68 2.91
CA ALA A 217 -5.34 -32.26 4.23
C ALA A 217 -6.52 -33.23 4.19
N ALA A 218 -7.61 -32.86 3.51
CA ALA A 218 -8.78 -33.75 3.34
C ALA A 218 -8.41 -35.07 2.62
N ALA A 219 -7.54 -35.03 1.62
CA ALA A 219 -7.03 -36.22 0.95
C ALA A 219 -6.20 -37.13 1.88
N ARG A 220 -5.71 -36.60 3.02
CA ARG A 220 -4.99 -37.35 4.07
C ARG A 220 -5.89 -37.68 5.28
N GLY A 221 -7.20 -37.50 5.15
CA GLY A 221 -8.16 -37.75 6.22
C GLY A 221 -8.19 -36.69 7.33
N ARG A 222 -7.56 -35.52 7.12
CA ARG A 222 -7.55 -34.41 8.10
C ARG A 222 -8.50 -33.30 7.67
N ARG A 223 -9.19 -32.72 8.65
CA ARG A 223 -10.01 -31.52 8.44
C ARG A 223 -9.18 -30.28 8.81
N ILE A 224 -9.25 -29.27 7.97
CA ILE A 224 -8.75 -27.91 8.26
C ILE A 224 -9.92 -26.94 8.03
N ALA A 225 -10.20 -26.09 9.02
CA ALA A 225 -11.12 -24.97 8.84
C ALA A 225 -10.41 -23.82 8.10
N LEU A 226 -11.12 -23.16 7.18
CA LEU A 226 -10.58 -22.03 6.39
C LEU A 226 -11.45 -20.79 6.62
N VAL A 227 -10.86 -19.76 7.18
CA VAL A 227 -11.41 -18.41 7.25
C VAL A 227 -10.77 -17.57 6.15
N TRP A 228 -11.60 -16.90 5.33
CA TRP A 228 -11.14 -15.90 4.38
C TRP A 228 -11.40 -14.51 4.93
N ASP A 229 -10.37 -13.71 5.16
CA ASP A 229 -10.48 -12.29 5.54
C ASP A 229 -10.31 -11.42 4.29
N ALA A 230 -11.45 -10.94 3.76
CA ALA A 230 -11.51 -10.13 2.55
C ALA A 230 -11.41 -8.64 2.91
N HIS A 231 -10.30 -8.00 2.54
CA HIS A 231 -10.04 -6.60 2.87
C HIS A 231 -10.58 -5.62 1.83
N GLU A 232 -10.81 -6.07 0.59
CA GLU A 232 -11.19 -5.24 -0.53
C GLU A 232 -12.22 -5.95 -1.43
N TYR A 233 -13.06 -5.18 -2.10
CA TYR A 233 -13.87 -5.68 -3.20
C TYR A 233 -12.99 -5.78 -4.45
N LEU A 234 -12.52 -6.97 -4.75
CA LEU A 234 -11.52 -7.20 -5.80
C LEU A 234 -11.93 -6.67 -7.19
N PRO A 235 -13.20 -6.79 -7.65
CA PRO A 235 -13.62 -6.18 -8.91
C PRO A 235 -13.49 -4.64 -8.94
N GLY A 236 -13.49 -3.98 -7.78
CA GLY A 236 -13.30 -2.54 -7.63
C GLY A 236 -11.83 -2.10 -7.51
N VAL A 237 -10.88 -3.03 -7.51
CA VAL A 237 -9.45 -2.72 -7.42
C VAL A 237 -8.90 -2.30 -8.77
N GLN A 238 -8.12 -1.23 -8.79
CA GLN A 238 -7.35 -0.87 -9.97
C GLN A 238 -5.95 -1.47 -9.90
N PRO A 239 -5.49 -2.15 -10.97
CA PRO A 239 -4.13 -2.63 -11.03
C PRO A 239 -3.13 -1.46 -11.05
N TRP A 240 -2.01 -1.61 -10.33
CA TRP A 240 -0.93 -0.62 -10.25
C TRP A 240 -0.29 -0.30 -11.62
N ARG A 241 -0.52 -1.13 -12.62
CA ARG A 241 -0.05 -0.97 -14.00
C ARG A 241 -1.16 -1.38 -14.96
N ASP A 242 -1.20 -0.75 -16.13
CA ASP A 242 -2.11 -1.12 -17.21
C ASP A 242 -1.89 -2.60 -17.59
N ASN A 243 -2.80 -3.46 -17.15
CA ASN A 243 -2.71 -4.91 -17.34
C ASN A 243 -4.13 -5.51 -17.43
N ALA A 244 -4.57 -5.78 -18.64
CA ALA A 244 -5.88 -6.36 -18.91
C ALA A 244 -6.06 -7.80 -18.37
N ARG A 245 -4.99 -8.46 -17.93
CA ARG A 245 -5.00 -9.82 -17.42
C ARG A 245 -5.10 -9.89 -15.91
N TRP A 246 -4.56 -8.87 -15.21
CA TRP A 246 -4.39 -8.90 -13.76
C TRP A 246 -5.70 -9.04 -13.01
N LEU A 247 -6.64 -8.10 -13.20
CA LEU A 247 -7.90 -8.11 -12.49
C LEU A 247 -8.75 -9.35 -12.84
N PRO A 248 -8.97 -9.68 -14.14
CA PRO A 248 -9.71 -10.90 -14.48
C PRO A 248 -9.06 -12.19 -13.98
N GLY A 249 -7.72 -12.24 -13.91
CA GLY A 249 -7.00 -13.40 -13.38
C GLY A 249 -7.21 -13.55 -11.87
N ASN A 250 -7.09 -12.46 -11.10
CA ASN A 250 -7.27 -12.51 -9.66
C ASN A 250 -8.73 -12.76 -9.26
N VAL A 251 -9.70 -12.14 -9.96
CA VAL A 251 -11.14 -12.41 -9.75
C VAL A 251 -11.47 -13.89 -10.03
N ALA A 252 -10.92 -14.46 -11.11
CA ALA A 252 -11.12 -15.88 -11.41
C ALA A 252 -10.52 -16.78 -10.32
N HIS A 253 -9.36 -16.42 -9.77
CA HIS A 253 -8.74 -17.14 -8.65
C HIS A 253 -9.61 -17.07 -7.38
N GLU A 254 -10.07 -15.87 -7.03
CA GLU A 254 -10.95 -15.68 -5.87
C GLU A 254 -12.23 -16.53 -6.00
N ARG A 255 -12.93 -16.45 -7.14
CA ARG A 255 -14.14 -17.25 -7.38
C ARG A 255 -13.92 -18.76 -7.32
N GLU A 256 -12.78 -19.25 -7.80
CA GLU A 256 -12.45 -20.68 -7.73
C GLU A 256 -12.29 -21.15 -6.27
N TYR A 257 -11.74 -20.30 -5.39
CA TYR A 257 -11.37 -20.74 -4.04
C TYR A 257 -12.29 -20.29 -2.92
N VAL A 258 -13.13 -19.27 -3.12
CA VAL A 258 -14.13 -18.87 -2.12
C VAL A 258 -15.03 -20.03 -1.63
N PRO A 259 -15.48 -20.97 -2.49
CA PRO A 259 -16.32 -22.08 -2.02
C PRO A 259 -15.65 -23.01 -0.99
N TYR A 260 -14.34 -22.92 -0.79
CA TYR A 260 -13.62 -23.70 0.20
C TYR A 260 -13.53 -23.02 1.57
N ALA A 261 -13.87 -21.74 1.66
CA ALA A 261 -13.92 -21.04 2.94
C ALA A 261 -15.12 -21.52 3.78
N ASP A 262 -14.87 -21.87 5.04
CA ASP A 262 -15.90 -22.24 5.99
C ASP A 262 -16.54 -21.01 6.64
N ALA A 263 -15.80 -19.91 6.73
CA ALA A 263 -16.31 -18.61 7.12
C ALA A 263 -15.57 -17.50 6.37
N THR A 264 -16.25 -16.37 6.21
CA THR A 264 -15.68 -15.17 5.62
C THR A 264 -15.77 -14.02 6.61
N THR A 265 -14.69 -13.27 6.76
CA THR A 265 -14.65 -12.02 7.51
C THR A 265 -14.31 -10.87 6.57
N THR A 266 -14.71 -9.64 6.92
CA THR A 266 -14.44 -8.46 6.10
C THR A 266 -14.42 -7.18 6.94
N VAL A 267 -14.10 -6.04 6.31
CA VAL A 267 -13.78 -4.78 6.99
C VAL A 267 -14.97 -3.81 7.13
N SER A 268 -16.10 -4.10 6.52
CA SER A 268 -17.30 -3.24 6.60
C SER A 268 -18.58 -3.97 6.24
N GLY A 269 -19.73 -3.45 6.69
CA GLY A 269 -21.04 -3.98 6.35
C GLY A 269 -21.33 -3.96 4.86
N GLY A 270 -20.98 -2.85 4.18
CA GLY A 270 -21.18 -2.72 2.73
C GLY A 270 -20.37 -3.73 1.93
N LEU A 271 -19.12 -4.04 2.36
CA LEU A 271 -18.33 -5.09 1.73
C LEU A 271 -18.89 -6.48 2.02
N ALA A 272 -19.39 -6.72 3.23
CA ALA A 272 -20.02 -7.99 3.59
C ALA A 272 -21.22 -8.30 2.67
N ASP A 273 -22.04 -7.31 2.40
CA ASP A 273 -23.22 -7.46 1.53
C ASP A 273 -22.80 -7.73 0.07
N LEU A 274 -21.83 -6.98 -0.45
CA LEU A 274 -21.29 -7.19 -1.80
C LEU A 274 -20.66 -8.58 -1.96
N LEU A 275 -19.85 -9.04 -0.99
CA LEU A 275 -19.22 -10.36 -1.05
C LEU A 275 -20.26 -11.48 -0.98
N ARG A 276 -21.30 -11.32 -0.14
CA ARG A 276 -22.40 -12.28 -0.08
C ARG A 276 -23.11 -12.42 -1.41
N GLU A 277 -23.40 -11.32 -2.09
CA GLU A 277 -24.04 -11.30 -3.39
C GLU A 277 -23.14 -11.87 -4.49
N GLU A 278 -21.91 -11.34 -4.61
CA GLU A 278 -20.96 -11.72 -5.66
C GLU A 278 -20.62 -13.21 -5.64
N HIS A 279 -20.37 -13.76 -4.44
CA HIS A 279 -19.96 -15.15 -4.25
C HIS A 279 -21.10 -16.07 -3.82
N ARG A 280 -22.34 -15.56 -3.69
CA ARG A 280 -23.52 -16.33 -3.24
C ARG A 280 -23.25 -17.06 -1.93
N LEU A 281 -22.61 -16.38 -0.97
CA LEU A 281 -22.29 -16.97 0.32
C LEU A 281 -23.56 -17.31 1.09
N ALA A 282 -23.59 -18.51 1.69
CA ALA A 282 -24.72 -18.97 2.51
C ALA A 282 -24.92 -18.05 3.72
N GLU A 283 -23.82 -17.67 4.38
CA GLU A 283 -23.82 -16.75 5.51
C GLU A 283 -23.25 -15.38 5.09
N ARG A 284 -23.76 -14.33 5.72
CA ARG A 284 -23.18 -13.00 5.57
C ARG A 284 -21.82 -12.97 6.24
N PRO A 285 -20.74 -12.46 5.59
CA PRO A 285 -19.45 -12.30 6.20
C PRO A 285 -19.51 -11.55 7.54
N ALA A 286 -18.78 -12.04 8.53
CA ALA A 286 -18.63 -11.35 9.80
C ALA A 286 -17.81 -10.06 9.59
N VAL A 287 -18.30 -8.95 10.15
CA VAL A 287 -17.63 -7.66 10.02
C VAL A 287 -16.61 -7.49 11.14
N VAL A 288 -15.35 -7.37 10.77
CA VAL A 288 -14.23 -7.08 11.66
C VAL A 288 -13.60 -5.77 11.21
N LEU A 289 -13.98 -4.68 11.83
CA LEU A 289 -13.53 -3.33 11.47
C LEU A 289 -12.00 -3.18 11.69
N ASN A 290 -11.34 -2.35 10.89
CA ASN A 290 -9.94 -2.04 11.15
C ASN A 290 -9.78 -0.88 12.15
N ALA A 291 -10.39 -1.03 13.31
CA ALA A 291 -10.38 -0.09 14.42
C ALA A 291 -9.00 -0.04 15.13
N PRO A 292 -8.65 1.05 15.81
CA PRO A 292 -7.44 1.11 16.63
C PRO A 292 -7.55 0.21 17.87
N ALA A 293 -6.44 -0.31 18.34
CA ALA A 293 -6.34 -0.91 19.68
C ALA A 293 -6.23 0.23 20.70
N VAL A 294 -7.07 0.21 21.72
CA VAL A 294 -7.10 1.26 22.77
C VAL A 294 -6.48 0.77 24.07
N ASP A 295 -6.44 -0.55 24.30
CA ASP A 295 -5.83 -1.18 25.46
C ASP A 295 -4.35 -1.55 25.25
N GLU A 296 -3.77 -1.22 24.07
CA GLU A 296 -2.33 -1.40 23.85
C GLU A 296 -1.55 -0.47 24.79
N VAL A 297 -1.06 -1.03 25.88
CA VAL A 297 -0.09 -0.35 26.74
C VAL A 297 1.21 -0.22 25.92
N PRO A 298 1.69 0.99 25.62
CA PRO A 298 2.96 1.17 24.93
C PRO A 298 4.09 0.49 25.73
N ALA A 299 5.10 -0.05 25.06
CA ALA A 299 6.31 -0.55 25.70
C ALA A 299 6.99 0.54 26.58
N ASP A 300 6.79 1.80 26.24
CA ASP A 300 7.10 2.97 27.04
C ASP A 300 5.88 3.91 27.05
N PRO A 301 4.95 3.75 28.03
CA PRO A 301 3.78 4.63 28.13
C PRO A 301 4.14 6.09 28.49
N THR A 302 5.39 6.33 28.89
CA THR A 302 5.89 7.66 29.32
C THR A 302 6.60 8.39 28.19
N GLY A 303 6.86 7.74 27.05
CA GLY A 303 7.49 8.36 25.89
C GLY A 303 6.70 9.61 25.42
N PRO A 304 7.38 10.74 25.16
CA PRO A 304 6.70 11.97 24.76
C PRO A 304 6.03 11.77 23.40
N VAL A 305 4.70 11.98 23.35
CA VAL A 305 3.99 12.10 22.08
C VAL A 305 4.31 13.47 21.50
N PRO A 306 4.78 13.56 20.25
CA PRO A 306 5.01 14.87 19.63
C PRO A 306 3.71 15.70 19.64
N ASP A 307 3.82 16.98 19.90
CA ASP A 307 2.69 17.89 19.77
C ASP A 307 2.56 18.34 18.30
N ILE A 308 1.46 17.96 17.65
CA ILE A 308 1.20 18.32 16.25
C ILE A 308 1.17 19.84 16.05
N ARG A 309 0.67 20.60 17.04
CA ARG A 309 0.59 22.07 16.96
C ARG A 309 1.97 22.70 17.04
N ALA A 310 2.80 22.23 17.97
CA ALA A 310 4.19 22.68 18.07
C ALA A 310 4.98 22.37 16.81
N LEU A 311 4.77 21.19 16.18
CA LEU A 311 5.41 20.84 14.90
C LEU A 311 4.94 21.75 13.74
N CYS A 312 3.73 22.30 13.81
CA CYS A 312 3.22 23.27 12.84
C CYS A 312 3.53 24.73 13.23
N GLY A 313 4.14 24.99 14.37
CA GLY A 313 4.40 26.35 14.86
C GLY A 313 3.13 27.13 15.24
N LEU A 314 2.07 26.43 15.69
CA LEU A 314 0.75 26.99 15.93
C LEU A 314 0.45 27.17 17.43
N GLY A 315 -0.17 28.28 17.76
CA GLY A 315 -0.78 28.51 19.08
C GLY A 315 -2.09 27.72 19.26
N PRO A 316 -2.67 27.73 20.49
CA PRO A 316 -3.84 26.89 20.82
C PRO A 316 -5.10 27.24 20.00
N ASP A 317 -5.26 28.48 19.58
CA ASP A 317 -6.48 28.97 18.94
C ASP A 317 -6.52 28.85 17.42
N ALA A 318 -5.37 28.63 16.77
CA ALA A 318 -5.33 28.49 15.30
C ALA A 318 -6.08 27.24 14.83
N PRO A 319 -7.07 27.36 13.94
CA PRO A 319 -7.78 26.19 13.42
C PRO A 319 -6.85 25.26 12.65
N LEU A 320 -6.71 24.00 13.09
CA LEU A 320 -5.86 22.99 12.47
C LEU A 320 -6.70 21.82 11.95
N LEU A 321 -6.75 21.66 10.64
CA LEU A 321 -7.30 20.51 9.95
C LEU A 321 -6.21 19.46 9.80
N VAL A 322 -6.51 18.20 10.02
CA VAL A 322 -5.52 17.12 9.86
C VAL A 322 -5.98 16.04 8.88
N TYR A 323 -5.10 15.68 7.95
CA TYR A 323 -5.17 14.46 7.18
C TYR A 323 -4.01 13.53 7.59
N SER A 324 -4.33 12.29 7.95
CA SER A 324 -3.32 11.27 8.26
C SER A 324 -3.43 10.12 7.25
N GLY A 325 -2.36 9.75 6.59
CA GLY A 325 -2.35 8.56 5.72
C GLY A 325 -1.54 8.68 4.44
N VAL A 326 -1.72 7.70 3.55
CA VAL A 326 -1.05 7.69 2.24
C VAL A 326 -1.51 8.85 1.39
N ALA A 327 -0.57 9.67 0.92
CA ALA A 327 -0.84 10.76 -0.03
C ALA A 327 -0.85 10.22 -1.47
N ALA A 328 -2.02 10.27 -2.10
CA ALA A 328 -2.23 9.86 -3.49
C ALA A 328 -3.41 10.62 -4.10
N ALA A 329 -3.45 10.75 -5.42
CA ALA A 329 -4.50 11.51 -6.12
C ALA A 329 -5.93 11.09 -5.72
N LYS A 330 -6.17 9.78 -5.64
CA LYS A 330 -7.49 9.23 -5.22
C LYS A 330 -7.91 9.59 -3.79
N ARG A 331 -6.99 10.08 -2.98
CA ARG A 331 -7.28 10.55 -1.62
C ARG A 331 -7.81 11.98 -1.57
N GLY A 332 -7.90 12.66 -2.72
CA GLY A 332 -8.57 13.94 -2.87
C GLY A 332 -7.91 15.13 -2.16
N LEU A 333 -6.61 15.03 -1.78
CA LEU A 333 -5.96 16.05 -0.94
C LEU A 333 -5.86 17.43 -1.60
N GLY A 334 -6.04 17.51 -2.92
CA GLY A 334 -6.06 18.79 -3.63
C GLY A 334 -7.14 19.74 -3.12
N VAL A 335 -8.31 19.23 -2.71
CA VAL A 335 -9.41 20.08 -2.19
C VAL A 335 -9.00 20.84 -0.93
N LEU A 336 -8.13 20.27 -0.09
CA LEU A 336 -7.61 20.91 1.12
C LEU A 336 -6.79 22.16 0.78
N VAL A 337 -5.93 22.05 -0.23
CA VAL A 337 -5.06 23.15 -0.66
C VAL A 337 -5.87 24.25 -1.36
N GLU A 338 -6.78 23.86 -2.27
CA GLU A 338 -7.65 24.79 -2.98
C GLU A 338 -8.64 25.54 -2.06
N ALA A 339 -8.97 24.98 -0.90
CA ALA A 339 -9.87 25.58 0.06
C ALA A 339 -9.18 26.62 0.99
N LEU A 340 -7.87 26.50 1.23
CA LEU A 340 -7.12 27.36 2.16
C LEU A 340 -7.31 28.88 1.93
N PRO A 341 -7.33 29.40 0.68
CA PRO A 341 -7.59 30.83 0.43
C PRO A 341 -8.96 31.30 0.96
N ARG A 342 -9.95 30.39 1.05
CA ARG A 342 -11.33 30.66 1.50
C ARG A 342 -11.57 30.35 2.98
N LEU A 343 -10.56 29.83 3.67
CA LEU A 343 -10.59 29.50 5.11
C LEU A 343 -9.54 30.35 5.85
N PRO A 344 -9.84 31.62 6.13
CA PRO A 344 -8.87 32.53 6.74
C PRO A 344 -8.42 32.00 8.11
N GLY A 345 -7.12 32.03 8.36
CA GLY A 345 -6.50 31.56 9.60
C GLY A 345 -6.47 30.05 9.80
N ALA A 346 -7.10 29.26 8.93
CA ALA A 346 -7.03 27.81 9.03
C ALA A 346 -5.72 27.26 8.45
N HIS A 347 -5.18 26.24 9.10
CA HIS A 347 -4.00 25.49 8.70
C HIS A 347 -4.36 24.03 8.40
N VAL A 348 -3.57 23.39 7.54
CA VAL A 348 -3.71 21.98 7.18
C VAL A 348 -2.41 21.23 7.51
N ALA A 349 -2.49 20.16 8.30
CA ALA A 349 -1.41 19.22 8.52
C ALA A 349 -1.63 17.94 7.69
N LEU A 350 -0.69 17.62 6.81
CA LEU A 350 -0.63 16.36 6.06
C LEU A 350 0.36 15.43 6.74
N VAL A 351 -0.14 14.50 7.56
CA VAL A 351 0.67 13.46 8.22
C VAL A 351 0.80 12.28 7.27
N VAL A 352 1.94 12.15 6.58
CA VAL A 352 2.09 11.25 5.44
C VAL A 352 3.37 10.40 5.50
N ASN A 353 3.31 9.16 4.99
CA ASN A 353 4.44 8.24 5.00
C ASN A 353 5.58 8.58 4.03
N LYS A 354 5.29 9.35 2.97
CA LYS A 354 6.26 9.79 1.96
C LYS A 354 6.16 11.29 1.73
N PRO A 355 6.67 12.12 2.66
CA PRO A 355 6.58 13.59 2.57
C PRO A 355 7.20 14.16 1.29
N THR A 356 8.23 13.50 0.76
CA THR A 356 8.95 13.92 -0.45
C THR A 356 8.42 13.29 -1.74
N SER A 357 7.24 12.66 -1.75
CA SER A 357 6.66 12.08 -2.97
C SER A 357 6.35 13.17 -4.01
N ALA A 358 6.32 12.79 -5.29
CA ALA A 358 5.98 13.74 -6.36
C ALA A 358 4.58 14.36 -6.18
N TYR A 359 3.63 13.58 -5.66
CA TYR A 359 2.28 14.07 -5.39
C TYR A 359 2.27 15.13 -4.28
N VAL A 360 2.95 14.87 -3.16
CA VAL A 360 3.04 15.84 -2.04
C VAL A 360 3.76 17.11 -2.48
N ARG A 361 4.87 16.98 -3.22
CA ARG A 361 5.53 18.18 -3.79
C ARG A 361 4.60 18.99 -4.67
N GLY A 362 3.75 18.33 -5.49
CA GLY A 362 2.75 19.03 -6.30
C GLY A 362 1.73 19.79 -5.45
N LEU A 363 1.32 19.27 -4.30
CA LEU A 363 0.44 19.98 -3.36
C LEU A 363 1.13 21.21 -2.74
N VAL A 364 2.40 21.08 -2.36
CA VAL A 364 3.20 22.20 -1.83
C VAL A 364 3.37 23.30 -2.90
N THR A 365 3.78 22.94 -4.11
CA THR A 365 3.87 23.90 -5.21
C THR A 365 2.53 24.60 -5.46
N ARG A 366 1.42 23.86 -5.40
CA ARG A 366 0.09 24.46 -5.55
C ARG A 366 -0.26 25.43 -4.42
N ALA A 367 0.15 25.14 -3.19
CA ALA A 367 -0.02 26.05 -2.05
C ALA A 367 0.82 27.33 -2.21
N GLU A 368 2.03 27.22 -2.78
CA GLU A 368 2.87 28.37 -3.16
C GLU A 368 2.18 29.25 -4.20
N GLU A 369 1.63 28.64 -5.27
CA GLU A 369 0.88 29.36 -6.31
C GLU A 369 -0.36 30.11 -5.79
N LEU A 370 -0.96 29.61 -4.70
CA LEU A 370 -2.15 30.18 -4.06
C LEU A 370 -1.80 31.14 -2.91
N ASP A 371 -0.52 31.37 -2.64
CA ASP A 371 -0.02 32.23 -1.53
C ASP A 371 -0.51 31.77 -0.16
N VAL A 372 -0.52 30.44 0.07
CA VAL A 372 -0.95 29.79 1.32
C VAL A 372 0.02 28.71 1.81
N ALA A 373 1.25 28.74 1.33
CA ALA A 373 2.25 27.71 1.65
C ALA A 373 2.62 27.67 3.15
N ASP A 374 2.57 28.79 3.83
CA ASP A 374 2.77 28.96 5.28
C ASP A 374 1.70 28.26 6.12
N ARG A 375 0.55 27.93 5.53
CA ARG A 375 -0.58 27.26 6.18
C ARG A 375 -0.71 25.77 5.82
N LEU A 376 0.19 25.22 4.97
CA LEU A 376 0.24 23.82 4.63
C LEU A 376 1.47 23.16 5.26
N HIS A 377 1.26 22.28 6.24
CA HIS A 377 2.31 21.58 6.97
C HIS A 377 2.39 20.13 6.54
N VAL A 378 3.58 19.67 6.16
CA VAL A 378 3.82 18.26 5.77
C VAL A 378 4.62 17.59 6.87
N LEU A 379 4.01 16.62 7.57
CA LEU A 379 4.56 15.96 8.73
C LEU A 379 4.80 14.46 8.45
N PRO A 380 5.83 13.83 9.03
CA PRO A 380 6.04 12.40 8.96
C PRO A 380 5.02 11.65 9.82
N TYR A 381 4.92 10.32 9.62
CA TYR A 381 4.13 9.47 10.51
C TYR A 381 4.74 9.40 11.90
N VAL A 382 3.85 9.25 12.89
CA VAL A 382 4.21 8.89 14.26
C VAL A 382 3.99 7.38 14.48
N PRO A 383 4.63 6.76 15.50
CA PRO A 383 4.37 5.37 15.89
C PRO A 383 2.87 5.11 16.10
N HIS A 384 2.40 3.92 15.72
CA HIS A 384 0.96 3.60 15.67
C HIS A 384 0.24 3.85 17.01
N HIS A 385 0.85 3.46 18.13
CA HIS A 385 0.31 3.68 19.48
C HIS A 385 0.20 5.16 19.91
N GLN A 386 0.86 6.06 19.20
CA GLN A 386 0.82 7.51 19.46
C GLN A 386 -0.20 8.25 18.59
N VAL A 387 -0.71 7.62 17.51
CA VAL A 387 -1.50 8.29 16.47
C VAL A 387 -2.71 9.00 17.03
N VAL A 388 -3.52 8.36 17.86
CA VAL A 388 -4.74 8.94 18.41
C VAL A 388 -4.42 10.17 19.26
N ARG A 389 -3.43 10.07 20.16
CA ARG A 389 -3.02 11.20 21.03
C ARG A 389 -2.39 12.34 20.21
N PHE A 390 -1.60 12.02 19.20
CA PHE A 390 -1.00 12.99 18.30
C PHE A 390 -2.05 13.77 17.52
N LEU A 391 -3.03 13.07 16.95
CA LEU A 391 -4.12 13.68 16.17
C LEU A 391 -5.06 14.52 17.03
N ALA A 392 -5.23 14.20 18.31
CA ALA A 392 -6.10 14.94 19.24
C ALA A 392 -5.73 16.43 19.41
N GLY A 393 -4.50 16.82 19.03
CA GLY A 393 -4.08 18.23 19.00
C GLY A 393 -4.69 19.05 17.84
N ALA A 394 -5.36 18.42 16.87
CA ALA A 394 -6.06 19.10 15.78
C ALA A 394 -7.50 19.48 16.18
N GLN A 395 -8.16 20.30 15.35
CA GLN A 395 -9.57 20.65 15.54
C GLN A 395 -10.51 19.83 14.66
N VAL A 396 -10.09 19.43 13.46
CA VAL A 396 -10.91 18.73 12.47
C VAL A 396 -10.12 17.61 11.80
N GLY A 397 -10.67 16.40 11.80
CA GLY A 397 -10.19 15.29 11.02
C GLY A 397 -10.80 15.29 9.61
N VAL A 398 -9.98 15.22 8.56
CA VAL A 398 -10.47 15.34 7.18
C VAL A 398 -10.24 14.06 6.39
N ILE A 399 -11.29 13.58 5.69
CA ILE A 399 -11.24 12.40 4.84
C ILE A 399 -11.84 12.73 3.46
N PRO A 400 -11.09 13.36 2.54
CA PRO A 400 -11.60 13.89 1.27
C PRO A 400 -11.46 12.89 0.11
N ILE A 401 -11.65 11.59 0.36
CA ILE A 401 -11.45 10.55 -0.65
C ILE A 401 -12.46 10.67 -1.79
N GLN A 402 -12.03 10.30 -3.00
CA GLN A 402 -12.85 10.36 -4.21
C GLN A 402 -13.75 9.12 -4.34
N HIS A 403 -14.80 9.21 -5.16
CA HIS A 403 -15.68 8.10 -5.50
C HIS A 403 -14.93 6.99 -6.25
N TRP A 404 -14.79 5.85 -5.60
CA TRP A 404 -14.25 4.61 -6.16
C TRP A 404 -15.00 3.43 -5.53
N PRO A 405 -15.19 2.30 -6.24
CA PRO A 405 -15.97 1.18 -5.71
C PRO A 405 -15.56 0.77 -4.28
N ASN A 406 -14.26 0.66 -4.00
CA ASN A 406 -13.78 0.32 -2.66
C ASN A 406 -13.87 1.47 -1.66
N HIS A 407 -13.94 2.72 -2.09
CA HIS A 407 -14.17 3.84 -1.19
C HIS A 407 -15.63 3.92 -0.75
N GLU A 408 -16.57 3.55 -1.63
CA GLU A 408 -18.01 3.58 -1.33
C GLU A 408 -18.44 2.66 -0.19
N ILE A 409 -17.70 1.58 0.01
CA ILE A 409 -18.02 0.52 0.96
C ILE A 409 -17.13 0.49 2.20
N ALA A 410 -16.12 1.36 2.27
CA ALA A 410 -15.12 1.30 3.31
C ALA A 410 -15.39 2.28 4.46
N LEU A 411 -15.22 1.79 5.70
CA LEU A 411 -14.84 2.60 6.85
C LEU A 411 -13.33 2.44 7.05
N ILE A 412 -12.58 3.47 6.68
CA ILE A 412 -11.11 3.39 6.70
C ILE A 412 -10.57 3.62 8.11
N THR A 413 -9.39 3.09 8.40
CA THR A 413 -8.73 3.18 9.72
C THR A 413 -8.73 4.60 10.31
N LYS A 414 -8.49 5.63 9.48
CA LYS A 414 -8.49 7.03 9.91
C LYS A 414 -9.81 7.52 10.49
N PHE A 415 -10.92 6.99 10.01
CA PHE A 415 -12.24 7.31 10.52
C PHE A 415 -12.32 6.98 12.01
N PHE A 416 -11.84 5.80 12.39
CA PHE A 416 -11.81 5.36 13.78
C PHE A 416 -10.74 6.08 14.61
N GLU A 417 -9.54 6.30 14.03
CA GLU A 417 -8.46 7.05 14.70
C GLU A 417 -8.90 8.46 15.07
N TYR A 418 -9.54 9.17 14.14
CA TYR A 418 -10.11 10.51 14.41
C TYR A 418 -11.25 10.47 15.42
N SER A 419 -12.10 9.44 15.36
CA SER A 419 -13.19 9.27 16.32
C SER A 419 -12.64 9.06 17.74
N HIS A 420 -11.62 8.23 17.93
CA HIS A 420 -10.97 8.05 19.22
C HIS A 420 -10.18 9.29 19.68
N ALA A 421 -9.67 10.09 18.74
CA ALA A 421 -9.11 11.40 19.03
C ALA A 421 -10.20 12.46 19.32
N ARG A 422 -11.50 12.09 19.26
CA ARG A 422 -12.67 12.94 19.45
C ARG A 422 -12.69 14.16 18.52
N LEU A 423 -12.16 14.01 17.31
CA LEU A 423 -12.16 15.07 16.31
C LEU A 423 -13.50 15.11 15.59
N PRO A 424 -14.12 16.28 15.46
CA PRO A 424 -15.15 16.49 14.45
C PRO A 424 -14.63 16.10 13.07
N LEU A 425 -15.45 15.43 12.27
CA LEU A 425 -15.05 14.91 10.96
C LEU A 425 -15.57 15.79 9.83
N VAL A 426 -14.79 15.96 8.79
CA VAL A 426 -15.24 16.43 7.47
C VAL A 426 -14.90 15.35 6.45
N VAL A 427 -15.93 14.66 5.96
CA VAL A 427 -15.76 13.54 5.04
C VAL A 427 -16.43 13.82 3.70
N SER A 428 -15.86 13.30 2.60
CA SER A 428 -16.54 13.31 1.32
C SER A 428 -17.77 12.39 1.32
N ASP A 429 -18.69 12.61 0.37
CA ASP A 429 -19.97 11.90 0.25
C ASP A 429 -19.86 10.46 -0.26
N VAL A 430 -18.70 9.81 -0.07
CA VAL A 430 -18.58 8.36 -0.28
C VAL A 430 -19.50 7.63 0.69
N ARG A 431 -20.29 6.69 0.14
CA ARG A 431 -21.51 6.16 0.75
C ARG A 431 -21.38 5.80 2.23
N THR A 432 -20.60 4.76 2.54
CA THR A 432 -20.55 4.20 3.91
C THR A 432 -20.09 5.21 4.96
N MET A 433 -19.06 6.02 4.66
CA MET A 433 -18.61 7.06 5.61
C MET A 433 -19.63 8.18 5.76
N ALA A 434 -20.23 8.63 4.66
CA ALA A 434 -21.23 9.68 4.69
C ALA A 434 -22.48 9.26 5.46
N GLU A 435 -22.96 8.04 5.26
CA GLU A 435 -24.08 7.45 6.01
C GLU A 435 -23.72 7.40 7.50
N THR A 436 -22.56 6.85 7.87
CA THR A 436 -22.13 6.75 9.25
C THR A 436 -22.02 8.14 9.91
N VAL A 437 -21.42 9.14 9.26
CA VAL A 437 -21.32 10.50 9.82
C VAL A 437 -22.69 11.13 10.02
N ARG A 438 -23.64 10.93 9.10
CA ARG A 438 -25.01 11.44 9.25
C ARG A 438 -25.76 10.77 10.41
N GLU A 439 -25.60 9.46 10.58
CA GLU A 439 -26.21 8.68 11.66
C GLU A 439 -25.64 9.03 13.04
N THR A 440 -24.33 9.22 13.11
CA THR A 440 -23.65 9.48 14.37
C THR A 440 -23.61 10.97 14.75
N GLY A 441 -23.69 11.87 13.78
CA GLY A 441 -23.65 13.31 14.02
C GLY A 441 -22.27 13.88 14.40
N GLN A 442 -21.21 13.12 14.21
CA GLN A 442 -19.84 13.50 14.61
C GLN A 442 -19.12 14.40 13.61
N GLY A 443 -19.80 14.88 12.56
CA GLY A 443 -19.16 15.70 11.55
C GLY A 443 -20.09 16.14 10.43
N GLU A 444 -19.47 16.69 9.39
CA GLU A 444 -20.12 17.17 8.17
C GLU A 444 -19.72 16.32 6.95
N VAL A 445 -20.64 16.22 6.01
CA VAL A 445 -20.43 15.58 4.70
C VAL A 445 -20.37 16.66 3.63
N PHE A 446 -19.40 16.55 2.72
CA PHE A 446 -19.27 17.43 1.56
C PHE A 446 -19.19 16.60 0.25
N ARG A 447 -19.55 17.18 -0.88
CA ARG A 447 -19.42 16.55 -2.19
C ARG A 447 -17.95 16.39 -2.57
N ALA A 448 -17.54 15.18 -2.89
CA ALA A 448 -16.17 14.87 -3.26
C ALA A 448 -15.69 15.83 -4.37
N GLU A 449 -14.46 16.33 -4.22
CA GLU A 449 -13.78 17.26 -5.14
C GLU A 449 -14.42 18.68 -5.24
N ASP A 450 -15.51 18.95 -4.53
CA ASP A 450 -16.15 20.27 -4.50
C ASP A 450 -15.54 21.15 -3.41
N VAL A 451 -14.71 22.11 -3.82
CA VAL A 451 -14.02 23.04 -2.91
C VAL A 451 -15.00 23.93 -2.14
N ALA A 452 -16.08 24.39 -2.78
CA ALA A 452 -17.05 25.27 -2.15
C ALA A 452 -17.83 24.56 -1.04
N ASP A 453 -18.25 23.31 -1.32
CA ASP A 453 -18.96 22.49 -0.34
C ASP A 453 -18.02 22.01 0.79
N PHE A 454 -16.75 21.76 0.50
CA PHE A 454 -15.73 21.49 1.52
C PHE A 454 -15.56 22.69 2.47
N VAL A 455 -15.44 23.90 1.93
CA VAL A 455 -15.37 25.13 2.74
C VAL A 455 -16.60 25.29 3.61
N ARG A 456 -17.81 25.05 3.08
CA ARG A 456 -19.07 25.06 3.86
C ARG A 456 -18.99 24.09 5.04
N ALA A 457 -18.59 22.85 4.77
CA ALA A 457 -18.54 21.80 5.79
C ALA A 457 -17.51 22.12 6.89
N VAL A 458 -16.30 22.56 6.52
CA VAL A 458 -15.26 22.99 7.47
C VAL A 458 -15.74 24.18 8.31
N THR A 459 -16.35 25.18 7.69
CA THR A 459 -16.86 26.37 8.39
C THR A 459 -17.94 25.99 9.39
N ALA A 460 -18.87 25.10 9.03
CA ALA A 460 -19.90 24.60 9.93
C ALA A 460 -19.30 23.88 11.16
N VAL A 461 -18.30 23.03 10.94
CA VAL A 461 -17.62 22.33 12.03
C VAL A 461 -16.84 23.29 12.94
N LEU A 462 -16.13 24.26 12.37
CA LEU A 462 -15.36 25.23 13.15
C LEU A 462 -16.24 26.21 13.92
N ALA A 463 -17.46 26.49 13.47
CA ALA A 463 -18.41 27.37 14.15
C ALA A 463 -18.95 26.75 15.46
N ASP A 464 -19.13 25.43 15.51
CA ASP A 464 -19.62 24.74 16.72
C ASP A 464 -18.99 23.33 16.84
N PRO A 465 -17.70 23.25 17.16
CA PRO A 465 -17.02 21.94 17.27
C PRO A 465 -17.54 21.11 18.46
N ALA A 466 -18.12 21.77 19.50
CA ALA A 466 -18.64 21.09 20.68
C ALA A 466 -19.83 20.18 20.32
N ARG A 467 -20.73 20.66 19.45
CA ARG A 467 -21.88 19.90 18.95
C ARG A 467 -21.44 18.55 18.34
N TYR A 468 -20.41 18.55 17.49
CA TYR A 468 -19.94 17.33 16.83
C TYR A 468 -19.16 16.42 17.78
N ARG A 469 -18.42 16.98 18.75
CA ARG A 469 -17.74 16.21 19.79
C ARG A 469 -18.71 15.50 20.73
N ALA A 470 -19.86 16.08 21.01
CA ALA A 470 -20.89 15.47 21.85
C ALA A 470 -21.42 14.13 21.28
N ALA A 471 -21.30 13.91 19.97
CA ALA A 471 -21.63 12.61 19.37
C ALA A 471 -20.82 11.44 19.97
N TYR A 472 -19.58 11.71 20.38
CA TYR A 472 -18.70 10.72 20.99
C TYR A 472 -19.03 10.38 22.46
N ASP A 473 -19.95 11.12 23.09
CA ASP A 473 -20.44 10.83 24.44
C ASP A 473 -21.57 9.79 24.41
N ARG A 474 -22.04 9.40 23.21
CA ARG A 474 -23.05 8.36 23.04
C ARG A 474 -22.51 7.04 23.59
N PRO A 475 -23.22 6.41 24.56
CA PRO A 475 -22.82 5.13 25.12
C PRO A 475 -22.62 4.06 24.03
N GLY A 476 -21.52 3.32 24.11
CA GLY A 476 -21.21 2.23 23.18
C GLY A 476 -20.52 2.64 21.89
N LEU A 477 -20.70 3.85 21.36
CA LEU A 477 -20.21 4.24 20.04
C LEU A 477 -18.70 3.96 19.85
N LEU A 478 -17.87 4.50 20.74
CA LEU A 478 -16.43 4.29 20.67
C LEU A 478 -16.00 2.89 21.13
N ALA A 479 -16.75 2.27 22.04
CA ALA A 479 -16.45 0.92 22.53
C ALA A 479 -16.58 -0.13 21.40
N ASP A 480 -17.57 0.02 20.53
CA ASP A 480 -17.75 -0.87 19.37
C ASP A 480 -16.69 -0.63 18.29
N TRP A 481 -16.04 0.54 18.29
CA TRP A 481 -15.00 0.92 17.34
C TRP A 481 -13.58 0.73 17.88
N THR A 482 -13.39 -0.26 18.75
CA THR A 482 -12.09 -0.68 19.27
C THR A 482 -11.65 -1.99 18.63
N TRP A 483 -10.35 -2.21 18.54
CA TRP A 483 -9.85 -3.50 18.07
C TRP A 483 -10.24 -4.64 19.03
N GLU A 484 -10.31 -4.37 20.31
CA GLU A 484 -10.69 -5.33 21.34
C GLU A 484 -12.13 -5.87 21.12
N ALA A 485 -13.06 -5.01 20.70
CA ALA A 485 -14.39 -5.44 20.28
C ALA A 485 -14.35 -6.29 19.01
N GLN A 486 -13.52 -5.90 18.05
CA GLN A 486 -13.37 -6.63 16.78
C GLN A 486 -12.67 -7.98 16.98
N ALA A 487 -11.71 -8.04 17.88
CA ALA A 487 -11.03 -9.30 18.24
C ALA A 487 -12.00 -10.35 18.82
N ARG A 488 -12.99 -9.92 19.60
CA ARG A 488 -14.06 -10.81 20.07
C ARG A 488 -14.88 -11.41 18.93
N VAL A 489 -15.26 -10.58 17.94
CA VAL A 489 -15.96 -11.08 16.74
C VAL A 489 -15.13 -12.12 16.00
N LEU A 490 -13.82 -11.88 15.89
CA LEU A 490 -12.91 -12.82 15.23
C LEU A 490 -12.74 -14.12 16.03
N ASP A 491 -12.62 -14.02 17.35
CA ASP A 491 -12.54 -15.18 18.26
C ASP A 491 -13.81 -16.04 18.20
N ASP A 492 -14.99 -15.42 18.17
CA ASP A 492 -16.27 -16.12 18.00
C ASP A 492 -16.34 -16.89 16.67
N VAL A 493 -15.77 -16.35 15.59
CA VAL A 493 -15.67 -17.06 14.31
C VAL A 493 -14.79 -18.29 14.46
N TYR A 494 -13.64 -18.20 15.10
CA TYR A 494 -12.74 -19.33 15.30
C TYR A 494 -13.34 -20.40 16.21
N ALA A 495 -13.92 -20.00 17.34
CA ALA A 495 -14.56 -20.91 18.29
C ALA A 495 -15.70 -21.70 17.64
N ARG A 496 -16.50 -21.07 16.80
CA ARG A 496 -17.59 -21.73 16.06
C ARG A 496 -17.07 -22.77 15.06
N LEU A 497 -15.91 -22.53 14.43
CA LEU A 497 -15.30 -23.46 13.47
C LEU A 497 -14.55 -24.61 14.13
N LEU A 498 -14.09 -24.42 15.36
CA LEU A 498 -13.33 -25.38 16.15
C LEU A 498 -14.01 -25.64 17.50
N PRO A 499 -15.25 -26.22 17.52
CA PRO A 499 -16.01 -26.42 18.77
C PRO A 499 -15.34 -27.40 19.73
N ASP A 500 -14.54 -28.33 19.21
CA ASP A 500 -13.83 -29.34 19.99
C ASP A 500 -12.43 -28.88 20.44
N ALA A 501 -12.07 -27.60 20.21
CA ALA A 501 -10.80 -27.08 20.69
C ALA A 501 -10.72 -27.16 22.22
N PRO A 502 -9.56 -27.54 22.79
CA PRO A 502 -9.42 -27.62 24.25
C PRO A 502 -9.70 -26.26 24.90
N PRO A 503 -10.20 -26.26 26.17
CA PRO A 503 -10.42 -25.01 26.89
C PRO A 503 -9.13 -24.18 26.88
N ARG A 504 -9.24 -22.93 26.41
CA ARG A 504 -8.10 -22.04 26.34
C ARG A 504 -7.81 -21.46 27.73
N PRO A 505 -6.55 -21.40 28.15
CA PRO A 505 -6.22 -20.77 29.41
C PRO A 505 -6.65 -19.29 29.37
N ALA A 506 -7.32 -18.81 30.41
CA ALA A 506 -7.62 -17.40 30.56
C ALA A 506 -6.30 -16.64 30.54
N THR A 507 -6.15 -15.74 29.58
CA THR A 507 -4.90 -14.97 29.41
C THR A 507 -4.69 -14.06 30.63
N PRO A 508 -3.55 -14.15 31.35
CA PRO A 508 -3.19 -13.10 32.29
C PRO A 508 -2.93 -11.80 31.51
N ALA A 509 -3.41 -10.69 32.02
CA ALA A 509 -3.18 -9.37 31.46
C ALA A 509 -1.69 -9.19 31.12
N SER A 510 -1.42 -8.83 29.89
CA SER A 510 -0.15 -8.80 29.19
C SER A 510 1.08 -8.43 30.04
N ALA A 511 2.08 -9.33 30.02
CA ALA A 511 3.45 -8.97 30.39
C ALA A 511 4.05 -8.00 29.32
N PRO A 512 4.91 -7.05 29.71
CA PRO A 512 5.49 -6.08 28.81
C PRO A 512 6.35 -6.75 27.73
N ALA A 513 6.24 -6.23 26.51
CA ALA A 513 6.96 -6.73 25.33
C ALA A 513 8.49 -6.62 25.50
N PRO A 514 9.27 -7.60 25.02
CA PRO A 514 10.72 -7.48 24.98
C PRO A 514 11.16 -6.45 23.93
N THR A 515 12.22 -5.77 24.31
CA THR A 515 12.89 -4.61 23.70
C THR A 515 13.27 -4.79 22.24
N ALA A 516 13.04 -3.73 21.48
CA ALA A 516 13.75 -3.23 20.30
C ALA A 516 14.09 -4.18 19.14
N VAL A 517 13.36 -4.01 18.08
CA VAL A 517 13.84 -4.30 16.72
C VAL A 517 14.73 -3.14 16.27
N PRO A 518 15.95 -3.38 15.75
CA PRO A 518 16.79 -2.30 15.24
C PRO A 518 16.13 -1.58 14.07
N ALA A 519 16.17 -0.26 14.14
CA ALA A 519 15.73 0.63 13.08
C ALA A 519 16.63 0.49 11.84
N SER A 520 16.05 0.76 10.70
CA SER A 520 16.64 0.96 9.38
C SER A 520 16.95 -0.28 8.54
N VAL A 521 16.00 -0.59 7.65
CA VAL A 521 16.32 -0.93 6.27
C VAL A 521 15.54 0.03 5.39
N GLU A 522 16.27 0.96 4.75
CA GLU A 522 15.75 1.77 3.67
C GLU A 522 15.20 0.86 2.58
N VAL A 523 13.92 0.94 2.33
CA VAL A 523 13.31 0.34 1.14
C VAL A 523 13.57 1.30 -0.02
N GLY A 524 14.64 1.03 -0.76
CA GLY A 524 14.90 1.65 -2.04
C GLY A 524 13.80 1.31 -3.05
N ALA A 525 13.40 2.36 -3.78
CA ALA A 525 12.52 2.57 -4.94
C ALA A 525 11.82 1.38 -5.57
#